data_43b86c1d088ebf6036740336d4ef5bd1
#
_entry.id   43b86c1d088ebf6036740336d4ef5bd1
#
_cell.length_a   1.000
_cell.length_b   1.000
_cell.length_c   1.000
_cell.angle_alpha   90.00
_cell.angle_beta   90.00
_cell.angle_gamma   90.00
#
_symmetry.space_group_name_H-M   'P 1'
#
loop_
_entity.id
_entity.type
_entity.pdbx_description
1 polymer ?
#
loop_
_entity_poly.entity_id
_entity_poly.type
_entity_poly.pdbx_seq_one_letter_code
_entity_poly.pdbx_strand_id
1 'polypeptide(L)'
;MQKSMKKIVAFLLAFVVAVSVITTGSLTSEAASVPTVTYRVHVQKDGWKQGWVKNGKSAGTTGEAKRLEAIEIKVEGNKNLGIEYKTHIQSKGWEKNFSANGGQSGTVGAAKRLEAIQIKLTGSDASKYDVYYRVHAQSYGWLGWAKNGQTAGSAGAAKRLEGIQICVVPKGSPAPNALPATNSY
;
A
#
# COMPACT_ATOMS: atom_id res chain seq x y z
N MET A 1 -29.97 -26.21 -95.76
CA MET A 1 -29.35 -26.75 -94.57
C MET A 1 -28.75 -25.56 -93.82
N GLN A 2 -29.43 -25.11 -92.76
CA GLN A 2 -29.11 -23.88 -92.05
C GLN A 2 -28.59 -24.20 -90.63
N LYS A 3 -27.33 -23.90 -90.34
CA LYS A 3 -26.74 -24.10 -89.02
C LYS A 3 -26.96 -22.82 -88.22
N SER A 4 -27.77 -22.89 -87.15
CA SER A 4 -28.00 -21.84 -86.16
C SER A 4 -26.78 -21.72 -85.25
N MET A 5 -26.20 -20.51 -85.22
CA MET A 5 -25.15 -20.18 -84.23
C MET A 5 -25.81 -19.56 -82.99
N LYS A 6 -25.78 -20.31 -81.91
CA LYS A 6 -26.21 -19.74 -80.62
C LYS A 6 -25.08 -18.89 -80.04
N LYS A 7 -25.36 -17.63 -79.78
CA LYS A 7 -24.50 -16.65 -79.09
C LYS A 7 -24.56 -16.95 -77.57
N ILE A 8 -23.41 -17.36 -77.03
CA ILE A 8 -23.25 -17.46 -75.56
C ILE A 8 -22.84 -16.10 -75.03
N VAL A 9 -23.71 -15.49 -74.28
CA VAL A 9 -23.40 -14.25 -73.51
C VAL A 9 -22.79 -14.66 -72.18
N ALA A 10 -21.51 -14.40 -72.00
CA ALA A 10 -20.82 -14.63 -70.78
C ALA A 10 -21.09 -13.43 -69.84
N PHE A 11 -21.79 -13.70 -68.73
CA PHE A 11 -21.97 -12.73 -67.63
C PHE A 11 -20.73 -12.80 -66.74
N LEU A 12 -19.89 -11.77 -66.77
CA LEU A 12 -18.80 -11.61 -65.81
C LEU A 12 -19.40 -11.07 -64.49
N LEU A 13 -19.49 -11.94 -63.48
CA LEU A 13 -19.84 -11.55 -62.12
C LEU A 13 -18.57 -11.06 -61.42
N ALA A 14 -18.42 -9.76 -61.29
CA ALA A 14 -17.34 -9.17 -60.50
C ALA A 14 -17.62 -9.37 -59.03
N PHE A 15 -16.89 -10.24 -58.38
CA PHE A 15 -16.89 -10.45 -56.93
C PHE A 15 -16.04 -9.33 -56.29
N VAL A 16 -16.67 -8.30 -55.76
CA VAL A 16 -15.98 -7.31 -54.91
C VAL A 16 -15.81 -7.94 -53.55
N VAL A 17 -14.59 -8.41 -53.22
CA VAL A 17 -14.21 -8.85 -51.89
C VAL A 17 -13.91 -7.59 -51.09
N ALA A 18 -14.84 -7.14 -50.25
CA ALA A 18 -14.61 -6.14 -49.27
C ALA A 18 -13.70 -6.72 -48.15
N VAL A 19 -12.41 -6.43 -48.21
CA VAL A 19 -11.49 -6.73 -47.12
C VAL A 19 -11.76 -5.75 -46.00
N SER A 20 -12.56 -6.18 -45.01
CA SER A 20 -12.69 -5.45 -43.75
C SER A 20 -11.39 -5.60 -42.96
N VAL A 21 -10.58 -4.54 -42.93
CA VAL A 21 -9.42 -4.44 -42.03
C VAL A 21 -9.97 -4.29 -40.62
N ILE A 22 -10.04 -5.39 -39.89
CA ILE A 22 -10.28 -5.36 -38.44
C ILE A 22 -8.98 -4.85 -37.82
N THR A 23 -8.88 -3.57 -37.52
CA THR A 23 -7.84 -3.04 -36.65
C THR A 23 -8.11 -3.58 -35.25
N THR A 24 -7.45 -4.66 -34.86
CA THR A 24 -7.37 -5.10 -33.48
C THR A 24 -6.55 -4.05 -32.74
N GLY A 25 -7.21 -3.02 -32.24
CA GLY A 25 -6.62 -2.12 -31.28
C GLY A 25 -6.24 -2.95 -30.06
N SER A 26 -4.93 -3.20 -29.86
CA SER A 26 -4.42 -3.71 -28.61
C SER A 26 -4.79 -2.72 -27.52
N LEU A 27 -5.84 -3.01 -26.77
CA LEU A 27 -6.08 -2.36 -25.50
C LEU A 27 -4.94 -2.80 -24.58
N THR A 28 -3.84 -2.07 -24.61
CA THR A 28 -2.84 -2.15 -23.54
C THR A 28 -3.55 -1.61 -22.30
N SER A 29 -4.10 -2.52 -21.52
CA SER A 29 -4.48 -2.19 -20.15
C SER A 29 -3.20 -1.79 -19.45
N GLU A 30 -2.97 -0.49 -19.33
CA GLU A 30 -1.92 0.02 -18.45
C GLU A 30 -2.26 -0.48 -17.05
N ALA A 31 -1.53 -1.49 -16.59
CA ALA A 31 -1.72 -2.01 -15.25
C ALA A 31 -1.52 -0.83 -14.29
N ALA A 32 -2.60 -0.39 -13.66
CA ALA A 32 -2.55 0.72 -12.73
C ALA A 32 -1.44 0.46 -11.71
N SER A 33 -0.45 1.33 -11.68
CA SER A 33 0.70 1.17 -10.78
C SER A 33 0.20 1.13 -9.33
N VAL A 34 0.69 0.18 -8.55
CA VAL A 34 0.34 0.09 -7.12
C VAL A 34 0.78 1.38 -6.43
N PRO A 35 -0.12 2.05 -5.67
CA PRO A 35 0.22 3.27 -4.96
C PRO A 35 1.41 3.08 -4.03
N THR A 36 2.23 4.11 -3.93
CA THR A 36 3.41 4.10 -3.06
C THR A 36 3.02 4.63 -1.68
N VAL A 37 3.23 3.84 -0.62
CA VAL A 37 3.19 4.36 0.75
C VAL A 37 4.57 4.85 1.14
N THR A 38 4.64 6.09 1.64
CA THR A 38 5.86 6.70 2.19
C THR A 38 5.65 7.09 3.64
N TYR A 39 6.65 6.88 4.46
CA TYR A 39 6.57 7.13 5.89
C TYR A 39 7.92 7.48 6.48
N ARG A 40 7.88 8.23 7.59
CA ARG A 40 9.05 8.54 8.42
C ARG A 40 8.69 8.49 9.89
N VAL A 41 9.70 8.29 10.74
CA VAL A 41 9.52 8.20 12.18
C VAL A 41 10.44 9.16 12.92
N HIS A 42 9.96 9.69 14.02
CA HIS A 42 10.76 10.41 15.00
C HIS A 42 11.32 9.41 16.01
N VAL A 43 12.65 9.31 16.05
CA VAL A 43 13.38 8.38 16.92
C VAL A 43 14.00 9.15 18.08
N GLN A 44 13.95 8.59 19.27
CA GLN A 44 14.60 9.14 20.47
C GLN A 44 16.06 9.52 20.19
N LYS A 45 16.43 10.76 20.50
CA LYS A 45 17.74 11.39 20.30
C LYS A 45 18.12 11.69 18.83
N ASP A 46 17.54 10.96 17.86
CA ASP A 46 17.87 11.13 16.44
C ASP A 46 16.86 12.03 15.70
N GLY A 47 15.65 12.18 16.23
CA GLY A 47 14.59 12.94 15.58
C GLY A 47 14.16 12.30 14.25
N TRP A 48 13.94 13.12 13.24
CA TRP A 48 13.50 12.71 11.89
C TRP A 48 14.66 12.38 10.92
N LYS A 49 15.86 12.11 11.42
CA LYS A 49 17.11 11.99 10.61
C LYS A 49 17.04 10.96 9.49
N GLN A 50 16.32 9.86 9.67
CA GLN A 50 16.23 8.81 8.65
C GLN A 50 15.50 9.29 7.38
N GLY A 51 14.66 10.33 7.47
CA GLY A 51 13.86 10.81 6.35
C GLY A 51 12.74 9.84 5.95
N TRP A 52 12.20 10.06 4.74
CA TRP A 52 11.10 9.28 4.22
C TRP A 52 11.58 7.96 3.60
N VAL A 53 10.98 6.84 3.99
CA VAL A 53 11.17 5.52 3.38
C VAL A 53 9.88 5.07 2.67
N LYS A 54 9.98 4.02 1.82
CA LYS A 54 8.90 3.59 0.94
C LYS A 54 8.65 2.07 1.05
N ASN A 55 7.39 1.67 0.84
CA ASN A 55 6.98 0.30 0.52
C ASN A 55 7.79 -0.80 1.22
N GLY A 56 7.54 -1.03 2.50
CA GLY A 56 8.13 -2.13 3.26
C GLY A 56 9.57 -1.94 3.74
N LYS A 57 10.23 -0.83 3.39
CA LYS A 57 11.53 -0.51 4.00
C LYS A 57 11.36 -0.17 5.46
N SER A 58 12.29 -0.59 6.31
CA SER A 58 12.23 -0.29 7.74
C SER A 58 12.47 1.19 8.02
N ALA A 59 11.57 1.80 8.80
CA ALA A 59 11.78 3.10 9.42
C ALA A 59 12.01 2.90 10.93
N GLY A 60 12.93 3.65 11.52
CA GLY A 60 13.37 3.50 12.90
C GLY A 60 14.65 2.68 13.03
N THR A 61 14.90 2.18 14.23
CA THR A 61 16.12 1.43 14.56
C THR A 61 15.76 0.05 15.11
N THR A 62 16.66 -0.92 14.95
CA THR A 62 16.55 -2.26 15.57
C THR A 62 17.83 -2.53 16.34
N GLY A 63 17.71 -2.99 17.59
CA GLY A 63 18.88 -3.29 18.43
C GLY A 63 19.55 -2.09 19.09
N GLU A 64 19.13 -0.85 18.81
CA GLU A 64 19.71 0.36 19.43
C GLU A 64 18.97 0.80 20.71
N ALA A 65 17.94 0.09 21.11
CA ALA A 65 17.12 0.40 22.29
C ALA A 65 16.52 1.82 22.27
N LYS A 66 16.33 2.42 21.08
CA LYS A 66 15.71 3.74 20.89
C LYS A 66 14.23 3.60 20.57
N ARG A 67 13.40 4.39 21.24
CA ARG A 67 11.95 4.37 20.99
C ARG A 67 11.55 5.21 19.79
N LEU A 68 10.48 4.82 19.14
CA LEU A 68 9.72 5.72 18.28
C LEU A 68 8.85 6.64 19.13
N GLU A 69 8.78 7.92 18.76
CA GLU A 69 8.05 8.97 19.46
C GLU A 69 6.92 9.56 18.63
N ALA A 70 7.09 9.61 17.30
CA ALA A 70 6.06 10.02 16.34
C ALA A 70 6.26 9.35 14.99
N ILE A 71 5.22 9.40 14.15
CA ILE A 71 5.21 8.88 12.79
C ILE A 71 4.39 9.79 11.88
N GLU A 72 4.81 9.89 10.62
CA GLU A 72 4.05 10.49 9.53
C GLU A 72 3.98 9.50 8.38
N ILE A 73 2.79 9.34 7.77
CA ILE A 73 2.54 8.38 6.69
C ILE A 73 1.70 9.06 5.61
N LYS A 74 2.05 8.87 4.34
CA LYS A 74 1.25 9.32 3.20
C LYS A 74 1.25 8.30 2.08
N VAL A 75 0.24 8.37 1.20
CA VAL A 75 0.16 7.59 -0.03
C VAL A 75 0.36 8.52 -1.22
N GLU A 76 1.14 8.06 -2.20
CA GLU A 76 1.46 8.77 -3.44
C GLU A 76 1.09 7.90 -4.65
N GLY A 77 0.83 8.53 -5.81
CA GLY A 77 0.53 7.84 -7.07
C GLY A 77 -0.95 7.49 -7.30
N ASN A 78 -1.85 7.80 -6.34
CA ASN A 78 -3.30 7.68 -6.54
C ASN A 78 -4.02 8.79 -5.76
N LYS A 79 -4.61 9.76 -6.47
CA LYS A 79 -5.33 10.90 -5.89
C LYS A 79 -6.63 10.53 -5.16
N ASN A 80 -7.17 9.34 -5.45
CA ASN A 80 -8.41 8.83 -4.86
C ASN A 80 -8.15 7.91 -3.66
N LEU A 81 -6.88 7.74 -3.25
CA LEU A 81 -6.48 6.92 -2.12
C LEU A 81 -5.81 7.77 -1.05
N GLY A 82 -6.33 7.70 0.15
CA GLY A 82 -5.75 8.30 1.34
C GLY A 82 -5.35 7.25 2.37
N ILE A 83 -4.69 7.70 3.41
CA ILE A 83 -4.29 6.85 4.54
C ILE A 83 -4.52 7.60 5.85
N GLU A 84 -5.08 6.90 6.83
CA GLU A 84 -5.30 7.39 8.18
C GLU A 84 -4.66 6.45 9.19
N TYR A 85 -4.13 7.03 10.26
CA TYR A 85 -3.42 6.29 11.31
C TYR A 85 -3.49 6.99 12.65
N LYS A 86 -3.41 6.21 13.72
CA LYS A 86 -3.29 6.71 15.09
C LYS A 86 -2.39 5.81 15.90
N THR A 87 -1.76 6.36 16.93
CA THR A 87 -0.83 5.64 17.79
C THR A 87 -1.31 5.54 19.23
N HIS A 88 -0.90 4.47 19.89
CA HIS A 88 -0.98 4.32 21.34
C HIS A 88 0.30 4.89 21.94
N ILE A 89 0.16 5.89 22.83
CA ILE A 89 1.26 6.66 23.40
C ILE A 89 1.39 6.34 24.88
N GLN A 90 2.60 6.15 25.34
CA GLN A 90 2.93 5.96 26.76
C GLN A 90 2.18 6.95 27.65
N SER A 91 1.45 6.46 28.65
CA SER A 91 0.70 7.23 29.67
C SER A 91 -0.43 8.10 29.10
N LYS A 92 -0.70 8.07 27.79
CA LYS A 92 -1.82 8.79 27.16
C LYS A 92 -2.86 7.85 26.57
N GLY A 93 -2.47 6.61 26.21
CA GLY A 93 -3.32 5.67 25.51
C GLY A 93 -3.44 5.98 24.01
N TRP A 94 -4.53 5.50 23.39
CA TRP A 94 -4.83 5.78 22.01
C TRP A 94 -5.18 7.25 21.77
N GLU A 95 -4.61 7.83 20.70
CA GLU A 95 -5.06 9.13 20.21
C GLU A 95 -6.57 9.09 19.89
N LYS A 96 -7.28 10.17 20.23
CA LYS A 96 -8.72 10.29 19.98
C LYS A 96 -9.06 10.30 18.49
N ASN A 97 -8.26 11.03 17.70
CA ASN A 97 -8.47 11.22 16.28
C ASN A 97 -7.38 10.50 15.48
N PHE A 98 -7.71 10.11 14.25
CA PHE A 98 -6.73 9.67 13.28
C PHE A 98 -6.02 10.88 12.66
N SER A 99 -4.71 10.78 12.46
CA SER A 99 -3.93 11.64 11.58
C SER A 99 -4.06 11.12 10.15
N ALA A 100 -3.94 11.99 9.15
CA ALA A 100 -4.12 11.63 7.75
C ALA A 100 -3.01 12.20 6.87
N ASN A 101 -2.65 11.46 5.82
CA ASN A 101 -1.85 11.90 4.68
C ASN A 101 -0.65 12.81 5.03
N GLY A 102 0.25 12.35 5.86
CA GLY A 102 1.46 13.07 6.28
C GLY A 102 1.31 13.88 7.56
N GLY A 103 0.12 13.91 8.18
CA GLY A 103 -0.06 14.51 9.52
C GLY A 103 0.69 13.70 10.58
N GLN A 104 1.23 14.36 11.60
CA GLN A 104 1.94 13.68 12.68
C GLN A 104 0.97 12.91 13.58
N SER A 105 1.30 11.66 13.93
CA SER A 105 0.72 10.87 15.01
C SER A 105 1.82 10.59 16.05
N GLY A 106 1.49 10.64 17.33
CA GLY A 106 2.48 10.57 18.41
C GLY A 106 2.91 11.94 18.93
N THR A 107 4.06 12.00 19.59
CA THR A 107 4.55 13.25 20.23
C THR A 107 6.02 13.49 19.90
N VAL A 108 6.38 14.76 19.68
CA VAL A 108 7.78 15.23 19.58
C VAL A 108 8.11 16.08 20.80
N GLY A 109 9.29 15.88 21.37
CA GLY A 109 9.75 16.64 22.55
C GLY A 109 9.14 16.24 23.89
N ALA A 110 8.14 15.35 23.92
CA ALA A 110 7.49 14.91 25.17
C ALA A 110 8.14 13.66 25.80
N ALA A 111 9.17 13.12 25.19
CA ALA A 111 9.87 11.90 25.63
C ALA A 111 8.93 10.70 25.87
N LYS A 112 7.85 10.58 25.09
CA LYS A 112 6.86 9.49 25.18
C LYS A 112 7.07 8.50 24.05
N ARG A 113 7.11 7.19 24.37
CA ARG A 113 7.21 6.14 23.39
C ARG A 113 5.88 5.85 22.71
N LEU A 114 5.94 5.41 21.48
CA LEU A 114 4.84 4.70 20.84
C LEU A 114 4.83 3.23 21.31
N GLU A 115 3.65 2.67 21.53
CA GLU A 115 3.45 1.29 22.00
C GLU A 115 2.67 0.44 20.99
N ALA A 116 1.81 1.06 20.19
CA ALA A 116 1.08 0.43 19.12
C ALA A 116 0.61 1.44 18.07
N ILE A 117 0.17 0.93 16.91
CA ILE A 117 -0.36 1.73 15.81
C ILE A 117 -1.51 1.00 15.13
N GLN A 118 -2.48 1.78 14.62
CA GLN A 118 -3.53 1.35 13.70
C GLN A 118 -3.43 2.17 12.43
N ILE A 119 -3.52 1.51 11.26
CA ILE A 119 -3.41 2.16 9.95
C ILE A 119 -4.52 1.62 9.05
N LYS A 120 -5.25 2.50 8.35
CA LYS A 120 -6.29 2.16 7.38
C LYS A 120 -6.20 3.03 6.14
N LEU A 121 -6.66 2.50 5.02
CA LEU A 121 -6.83 3.26 3.78
C LEU A 121 -8.18 3.99 3.78
N THR A 122 -8.24 5.13 3.09
CA THR A 122 -9.44 5.96 2.90
C THR A 122 -9.56 6.41 1.44
N GLY A 123 -10.66 7.06 1.10
CA GLY A 123 -10.94 7.50 -0.27
C GLY A 123 -11.68 6.46 -1.09
N SER A 124 -12.13 6.85 -2.30
CA SER A 124 -12.97 6.01 -3.17
C SER A 124 -12.28 4.75 -3.68
N ASP A 125 -10.95 4.74 -3.71
CA ASP A 125 -10.17 3.59 -4.15
C ASP A 125 -9.69 2.69 -3.01
N ALA A 126 -10.04 2.98 -1.75
CA ALA A 126 -9.60 2.20 -0.59
C ALA A 126 -9.97 0.71 -0.68
N SER A 127 -11.13 0.39 -1.29
CA SER A 127 -11.58 -0.98 -1.47
C SER A 127 -10.75 -1.81 -2.46
N LYS A 128 -9.93 -1.16 -3.29
CA LYS A 128 -9.07 -1.80 -4.30
C LYS A 128 -7.72 -2.28 -3.74
N TYR A 129 -7.38 -1.87 -2.52
CA TYR A 129 -6.07 -2.12 -1.91
C TYR A 129 -6.20 -2.64 -0.49
N ASP A 130 -5.12 -3.25 -0.01
CA ASP A 130 -4.89 -3.59 1.40
C ASP A 130 -3.64 -2.87 1.89
N VAL A 131 -3.66 -2.38 3.13
CA VAL A 131 -2.47 -1.88 3.81
C VAL A 131 -2.02 -2.90 4.85
N TYR A 132 -0.78 -3.37 4.71
CA TYR A 132 -0.10 -4.22 5.70
C TYR A 132 0.96 -3.42 6.43
N TYR A 133 1.10 -3.66 7.72
CA TYR A 133 2.12 -3.05 8.55
C TYR A 133 2.53 -3.96 9.69
N ARG A 134 3.79 -3.88 10.08
CA ARG A 134 4.33 -4.56 11.26
C ARG A 134 5.32 -3.66 11.98
N VAL A 135 5.52 -3.93 13.26
CA VAL A 135 6.41 -3.15 14.11
C VAL A 135 7.47 -4.04 14.76
N HIS A 136 8.64 -3.45 15.00
CA HIS A 136 9.65 -4.00 15.89
C HIS A 136 9.38 -3.48 17.29
N ALA A 137 9.12 -4.39 18.22
CA ALA A 137 8.79 -4.06 19.61
C ALA A 137 9.88 -4.54 20.57
N GLN A 138 10.15 -3.73 21.58
CA GLN A 138 11.11 -4.05 22.64
C GLN A 138 10.89 -5.44 23.21
N SER A 139 11.94 -6.26 23.26
CA SER A 139 11.97 -7.64 23.75
C SER A 139 11.28 -8.68 22.88
N TYR A 140 10.50 -8.26 21.86
CA TYR A 140 9.76 -9.18 20.98
C TYR A 140 10.33 -9.24 19.55
N GLY A 141 11.10 -8.24 19.13
CA GLY A 141 11.56 -8.13 17.74
C GLY A 141 10.44 -7.75 16.78
N TRP A 142 10.51 -8.19 15.52
CA TRP A 142 9.47 -7.96 14.54
C TRP A 142 8.24 -8.80 14.84
N LEU A 143 7.11 -8.16 15.06
CA LEU A 143 5.81 -8.80 15.22
C LEU A 143 5.22 -9.21 13.85
N GLY A 144 4.16 -10.01 13.88
CA GLY A 144 3.39 -10.37 12.68
C GLY A 144 2.78 -9.16 11.97
N TRP A 145 2.38 -9.35 10.72
CA TRP A 145 1.72 -8.32 9.94
C TRP A 145 0.27 -8.07 10.42
N ALA A 146 -0.03 -6.83 10.74
CA ALA A 146 -1.38 -6.32 10.89
C ALA A 146 -1.90 -5.79 9.56
N LYS A 147 -3.21 -5.67 9.42
CA LYS A 147 -3.88 -5.30 8.17
C LYS A 147 -5.08 -4.39 8.43
N ASN A 148 -5.26 -3.34 7.63
CA ASN A 148 -6.52 -2.58 7.49
C ASN A 148 -7.16 -2.18 8.83
N GLY A 149 -6.47 -1.46 9.69
CA GLY A 149 -6.97 -0.97 10.97
C GLY A 149 -6.77 -1.90 12.16
N GLN A 150 -6.22 -3.12 11.95
CA GLN A 150 -5.81 -3.97 13.07
C GLN A 150 -4.69 -3.30 13.88
N THR A 151 -4.55 -3.66 15.15
CA THR A 151 -3.48 -3.15 15.99
C THR A 151 -2.17 -3.87 15.72
N ALA A 152 -1.09 -3.13 15.45
CA ALA A 152 0.28 -3.63 15.47
C ALA A 152 1.00 -3.05 16.69
N GLY A 153 1.62 -3.90 17.49
CA GLY A 153 2.32 -3.49 18.72
C GLY A 153 1.71 -4.08 19.98
N SER A 154 2.02 -3.45 21.11
CA SER A 154 1.72 -3.97 22.45
C SER A 154 1.00 -2.91 23.31
N ALA A 155 -0.17 -2.43 22.86
CA ALA A 155 -0.94 -1.45 23.61
C ALA A 155 -1.15 -1.89 25.06
N GLY A 156 -0.68 -1.08 26.03
CA GLY A 156 -0.79 -1.37 27.47
C GLY A 156 0.26 -2.31 28.07
N ALA A 157 1.10 -2.99 27.27
CA ALA A 157 2.18 -3.85 27.77
C ALA A 157 3.48 -3.08 28.04
N ALA A 158 3.47 -1.77 27.94
CA ALA A 158 4.60 -0.88 28.23
C ALA A 158 5.88 -1.18 27.40
N LYS A 159 5.73 -1.79 26.20
CA LYS A 159 6.86 -2.06 25.29
C LYS A 159 6.93 -0.96 24.23
N ARG A 160 8.12 -0.41 24.03
CA ARG A 160 8.31 0.64 23.00
C ARG A 160 8.35 0.04 21.62
N LEU A 161 7.86 0.77 20.65
CA LEU A 161 8.15 0.51 19.25
C LEU A 161 9.55 1.06 18.92
N GLU A 162 10.31 0.32 18.13
CA GLU A 162 11.67 0.64 17.70
C GLU A 162 11.78 0.78 16.19
N GLY A 163 10.93 0.09 15.45
CA GLY A 163 10.88 0.16 13.98
C GLY A 163 9.50 -0.18 13.43
N ILE A 164 9.26 0.17 12.17
CA ILE A 164 8.01 -0.10 11.46
C ILE A 164 8.28 -0.36 9.98
N GLN A 165 7.47 -1.24 9.39
CA GLN A 165 7.36 -1.48 7.95
C GLN A 165 5.91 -1.35 7.53
N ILE A 166 5.65 -0.69 6.38
CA ILE A 166 4.31 -0.47 5.85
C ILE A 166 4.30 -0.71 4.35
N CYS A 167 3.32 -1.47 3.84
CA CYS A 167 3.10 -1.72 2.41
C CYS A 167 1.65 -1.51 2.04
N VAL A 168 1.41 -0.96 0.85
CA VAL A 168 0.11 -0.99 0.17
C VAL A 168 0.21 -1.98 -0.99
N VAL A 169 -0.76 -2.87 -1.11
CA VAL A 169 -0.81 -3.92 -2.14
C VAL A 169 -2.21 -4.00 -2.74
N PRO A 170 -2.39 -4.58 -3.94
CA PRO A 170 -3.73 -4.86 -4.47
C PRO A 170 -4.56 -5.68 -3.49
N LYS A 171 -5.88 -5.44 -3.49
CA LYS A 171 -6.84 -6.13 -2.60
C LYS A 171 -6.69 -7.65 -2.69
N GLY A 172 -6.60 -8.30 -1.53
CA GLY A 172 -6.46 -9.76 -1.43
C GLY A 172 -5.06 -10.31 -1.63
N SER A 173 -4.08 -9.48 -1.99
CA SER A 173 -2.67 -9.91 -2.05
C SER A 173 -2.16 -10.34 -0.66
N PRO A 174 -1.24 -11.32 -0.59
CA PRO A 174 -0.64 -11.71 0.68
C PRO A 174 0.24 -10.60 1.26
N ALA A 175 0.52 -10.67 2.57
CA ALA A 175 1.48 -9.78 3.21
C ALA A 175 2.88 -9.93 2.56
N PRO A 176 3.62 -8.83 2.36
CA PRO A 176 4.96 -8.89 1.79
C PRO A 176 5.89 -9.70 2.69
N ASN A 177 6.65 -10.64 2.09
CA ASN A 177 7.64 -11.46 2.80
C ASN A 177 7.14 -11.97 4.15
N ALA A 178 6.31 -13.02 4.09
CA ALA A 178 5.87 -13.74 5.27
C ALA A 178 7.09 -14.42 5.94
N LEU A 179 7.87 -13.65 6.71
CA LEU A 179 8.67 -14.26 7.76
C LEU A 179 7.68 -14.91 8.74
N PRO A 180 7.99 -16.11 9.27
CA PRO A 180 7.08 -16.76 10.20
C PRO A 180 6.69 -15.78 11.29
N ALA A 181 5.39 -15.69 11.56
CA ALA A 181 4.84 -14.85 12.62
C ALA A 181 5.47 -15.30 13.94
N THR A 182 6.40 -14.53 14.46
CA THR A 182 6.73 -14.63 15.87
C THR A 182 5.63 -13.87 16.60
N ASN A 183 4.65 -14.63 17.09
CA ASN A 183 3.60 -14.29 18.03
C ASN A 183 3.00 -12.86 17.95
N SER A 184 1.77 -12.79 17.45
CA SER A 184 0.81 -11.75 17.81
C SER A 184 0.44 -11.90 19.28
N TYR A 185 0.63 -10.86 20.05
CA TYR A 185 0.04 -10.71 21.39
C TYR A 185 -1.22 -9.88 21.29
#